data_0b7a5bc35bfd17c0897448848de938e5
#
_entry.id   0b7a5bc35bfd17c0897448848de938e5
#
_cell.length_a   1.000
_cell.length_b   1.000
_cell.length_c   1.000
_cell.angle_alpha   90.00
_cell.angle_beta   90.00
_cell.angle_gamma   90.00
#
_symmetry.space_group_name_H-M   'P 1'
#
loop_
_entity.id
_entity.type
_entity.pdbx_description
1 polymer ?
#
loop_
_entity_poly.entity_id
_entity_poly.type
_entity_poly.pdbx_seq_one_letter_code
_entity_poly.pdbx_strand_id
1 'polypeptide(L)'
;EGFAAEMELYKRPLNQRIDVAYIKRELEKELSSRDITSPFNLEIRDKNSTLYAFANFSHEKPSPRNVYMTELFRADNEGASGRLAIYFPNKNHILMGNMTVMLASSVGLLLVLISCFAYTIFTILRQKKISEMKTDFINNMTHEFKTPVATIMIASESLRDPEIAADRERSTRLANIIYDENVRLGNHIERVLNIARLEKINLKLEHQDVDMNDLVQAVVDSMELQLLKNEAQVHMHLDAGNAVVVGDELHLSNVLFNLVDNAIKYSEDRPDITIRTRNVHNHIQLTVTDKGIGMSRDQLSRIFDQFYRIPTGNRHDVKGFGLGLSYVSDIIKRCGGKVQVKSEKDKGTTFEVLLPLKVKA
;
A
#
# COMPACT_ATOMS: atom_id res chain seq x y z
N GLU A 1 42.13 54.16 60.70
CA GLU A 1 42.02 52.83 61.37
C GLU A 1 41.59 51.74 60.41
N GLY A 2 40.74 52.00 59.40
CA GLY A 2 40.31 50.95 58.41
C GLY A 2 41.41 50.42 57.46
N PHE A 3 42.31 51.28 57.01
CA PHE A 3 43.42 50.98 56.11
C PHE A 3 44.49 50.09 56.72
N ALA A 4 44.77 50.29 58.05
CA ALA A 4 45.73 49.48 58.79
C ALA A 4 45.19 48.02 59.04
N ALA A 5 43.90 47.91 59.32
CA ALA A 5 43.25 46.62 59.52
C ALA A 5 43.13 45.79 58.19
N GLU A 6 42.91 46.49 57.08
CA GLU A 6 42.91 45.89 55.76
C GLU A 6 44.31 45.39 55.36
N MET A 7 45.37 46.17 55.63
CA MET A 7 46.75 45.77 55.42
C MET A 7 47.19 44.58 56.26
N GLU A 8 46.69 44.46 57.48
CA GLU A 8 46.94 43.30 58.34
C GLU A 8 46.28 42.03 57.84
N LEU A 9 45.11 42.15 57.26
CA LEU A 9 44.44 41.02 56.59
C LEU A 9 45.24 40.47 55.38
N TYR A 10 45.90 41.33 54.62
CA TYR A 10 46.75 40.93 53.50
C TYR A 10 48.03 40.18 53.91
N LYS A 11 48.50 40.40 55.16
CA LYS A 11 49.70 39.71 55.71
C LYS A 11 49.41 38.33 56.28
N ARG A 12 48.12 37.97 56.47
CA ARG A 12 47.74 36.62 56.94
C ARG A 12 47.90 35.57 55.88
N PRO A 13 48.32 34.35 56.27
CA PRO A 13 48.41 33.23 55.30
C PRO A 13 47.03 32.91 54.70
N LEU A 14 47.01 32.46 53.49
CA LEU A 14 45.82 32.23 52.63
C LEU A 14 44.74 31.38 53.32
N ASN A 15 45.12 30.38 54.13
CA ASN A 15 44.23 29.54 54.93
C ASN A 15 43.40 30.26 55.97
N GLN A 16 43.84 31.46 56.44
CA GLN A 16 43.10 32.31 57.39
C GLN A 16 42.26 33.40 56.68
N ARG A 17 42.47 33.61 55.42
CA ARG A 17 41.77 34.61 54.59
C ARG A 17 40.57 34.05 53.83
N ILE A 18 40.48 32.75 53.69
CA ILE A 18 39.49 32.10 52.87
C ILE A 18 38.57 31.25 53.74
N ASP A 19 37.27 31.53 53.68
CA ASP A 19 36.24 30.63 54.16
C ASP A 19 35.87 29.63 53.04
N VAL A 20 36.45 28.45 53.11
CA VAL A 20 36.25 27.39 52.11
C VAL A 20 34.81 26.92 52.07
N ALA A 21 34.12 26.89 53.20
CA ALA A 21 32.72 26.47 53.28
C ALA A 21 31.79 27.45 52.57
N TYR A 22 32.10 28.75 52.71
CA TYR A 22 31.38 29.82 52.02
C TYR A 22 31.60 29.74 50.48
N ILE A 23 32.85 29.62 50.05
CA ILE A 23 33.18 29.50 48.61
C ILE A 23 32.49 28.29 48.00
N LYS A 24 32.51 27.12 48.64
CA LYS A 24 31.85 25.93 48.16
C LYS A 24 30.34 26.14 47.99
N ARG A 25 29.69 26.69 49.02
CA ARG A 25 28.23 26.90 49.00
C ARG A 25 27.81 27.91 47.93
N GLU A 26 28.55 29.01 47.78
CA GLU A 26 28.24 30.03 46.76
C GLU A 26 28.50 29.49 45.35
N LEU A 27 29.52 28.67 45.18
CA LEU A 27 29.81 27.99 43.92
C LEU A 27 28.71 26.99 43.57
N GLU A 28 28.24 26.18 44.50
CA GLU A 28 27.13 25.23 44.30
C GLU A 28 25.84 25.97 43.91
N LYS A 29 25.57 27.11 44.56
CA LYS A 29 24.40 27.94 44.24
C LYS A 29 24.51 28.55 42.84
N GLU A 30 25.66 29.08 42.47
CA GLU A 30 25.89 29.69 41.15
C GLU A 30 25.86 28.66 40.03
N LEU A 31 26.42 27.46 40.25
CA LEU A 31 26.34 26.34 39.29
C LEU A 31 24.91 25.85 39.12
N SER A 32 24.18 25.72 40.23
CA SER A 32 22.77 25.33 40.20
C SER A 32 21.88 26.35 39.49
N SER A 33 22.14 27.64 39.64
CA SER A 33 21.41 28.70 38.93
C SER A 33 21.60 28.68 37.42
N ARG A 34 22.65 28.00 36.94
CA ARG A 34 22.97 27.82 35.53
C ARG A 34 22.67 26.38 35.04
N ASP A 35 21.82 25.62 35.74
CA ASP A 35 21.45 24.25 35.47
C ASP A 35 22.64 23.27 35.44
N ILE A 36 23.76 23.61 36.09
CA ILE A 36 24.92 22.73 36.25
C ILE A 36 24.82 21.99 37.58
N THR A 37 24.17 20.84 37.56
CA THR A 37 23.96 20.01 38.79
C THR A 37 25.03 18.91 38.97
N SER A 38 26.05 18.92 38.11
CA SER A 38 27.07 17.89 38.14
C SER A 38 28.02 18.04 39.33
N PRO A 39 28.42 16.89 39.89
CA PRO A 39 29.42 16.91 40.94
C PRO A 39 30.76 17.43 40.43
N PHE A 40 31.39 18.26 41.24
CA PHE A 40 32.69 18.85 40.93
C PHE A 40 33.66 18.67 42.07
N ASN A 41 34.95 18.68 41.76
CA ASN A 41 36.04 18.74 42.74
C ASN A 41 36.56 20.18 42.79
N LEU A 42 36.85 20.67 43.98
CA LEU A 42 37.37 22.00 44.25
C LEU A 42 38.76 21.89 44.87
N GLU A 43 39.71 22.61 44.32
CA GLU A 43 41.06 22.67 44.84
C GLU A 43 41.53 24.11 44.96
N ILE A 44 42.03 24.49 46.13
CA ILE A 44 42.64 25.80 46.40
C ILE A 44 44.13 25.58 46.58
N ARG A 45 44.92 26.23 45.73
CA ARG A 45 46.39 26.14 45.77
C ARG A 45 47.02 27.49 46.05
N ASP A 46 48.08 27.48 46.86
CA ASP A 46 49.07 28.56 46.91
C ASP A 46 50.18 28.26 45.90
N LYS A 47 51.12 29.20 45.69
CA LYS A 47 52.20 29.05 44.71
C LYS A 47 52.93 27.71 44.82
N ASN A 48 53.12 27.16 46.01
CA ASN A 48 53.96 25.97 46.26
C ASN A 48 53.26 24.79 46.96
N SER A 49 51.98 24.92 47.34
CA SER A 49 51.27 23.85 48.06
C SER A 49 49.77 23.87 47.88
N THR A 50 49.14 22.70 47.97
CA THR A 50 47.66 22.60 48.06
C THR A 50 47.23 22.95 49.46
N LEU A 51 46.47 24.02 49.61
CA LEU A 51 45.95 24.48 50.90
C LEU A 51 44.67 23.76 51.30
N TYR A 52 43.86 23.44 50.30
CA TYR A 52 42.58 22.76 50.50
C TYR A 52 42.24 21.97 49.24
N ALA A 53 41.82 20.71 49.42
CA ALA A 53 41.26 19.91 48.32
C ALA A 53 39.93 19.30 48.79
N PHE A 54 38.88 19.62 48.09
CA PHE A 54 37.59 18.99 48.24
C PHE A 54 37.39 18.07 47.03
N ALA A 55 37.43 16.76 47.26
CA ALA A 55 37.20 15.75 46.26
C ALA A 55 35.90 15.05 46.59
N ASN A 56 34.91 15.18 45.75
CA ASN A 56 33.69 14.39 45.82
C ASN A 56 33.90 12.99 45.24
N PHE A 57 34.98 12.80 44.48
CA PHE A 57 35.36 11.54 43.85
C PHE A 57 36.86 11.27 44.08
N SER A 58 37.16 10.15 44.74
CA SER A 58 38.49 9.58 44.82
C SER A 58 38.82 8.90 43.50
N HIS A 59 40.00 9.11 42.94
CA HIS A 59 40.73 8.27 41.97
C HIS A 59 40.85 8.71 40.49
N GLU A 60 40.21 9.74 39.97
CA GLU A 60 40.61 10.22 38.66
C GLU A 60 41.58 11.41 38.74
N LYS A 61 42.75 11.24 38.13
CA LYS A 61 43.66 12.38 37.95
C LYS A 61 43.00 13.43 37.04
N PRO A 62 42.95 14.69 37.45
CA PRO A 62 42.33 15.74 36.67
C PRO A 62 43.03 15.86 35.30
N SER A 63 42.28 15.64 34.22
CA SER A 63 42.77 15.95 32.89
C SER A 63 42.89 17.47 32.72
N PRO A 64 43.96 18.00 32.11
CA PRO A 64 44.13 19.44 31.90
C PRO A 64 42.96 20.12 31.16
N ARG A 65 42.19 19.34 30.37
CA ARG A 65 41.02 19.83 29.61
C ARG A 65 39.75 20.03 30.45
N ASN A 66 39.70 19.46 31.63
CA ASN A 66 38.52 19.46 32.52
C ASN A 66 38.72 20.31 33.76
N VAL A 67 39.83 21.04 33.88
CA VAL A 67 40.18 21.90 35.02
C VAL A 67 40.03 23.36 34.62
N TYR A 68 39.22 24.08 35.35
CA TYR A 68 39.05 25.52 35.21
C TYR A 68 39.75 26.20 36.37
N MET A 69 40.72 27.10 36.09
CA MET A 69 41.52 27.80 37.09
C MET A 69 41.24 29.27 37.04
N THR A 70 41.13 29.88 38.21
CA THR A 70 41.05 31.33 38.37
C THR A 70 41.87 31.80 39.58
N GLU A 71 42.38 33.03 39.54
CA GLU A 71 43.09 33.62 40.64
C GLU A 71 42.09 34.20 41.65
N LEU A 72 42.25 33.86 42.93
CA LEU A 72 41.36 34.32 44.00
C LEU A 72 41.51 35.79 44.36
N PHE A 73 42.72 36.33 44.24
CA PHE A 73 43.03 37.73 44.58
C PHE A 73 43.87 38.34 43.49
N ARG A 74 43.25 39.01 42.52
CA ARG A 74 43.93 39.68 41.39
C ARG A 74 44.69 40.97 41.75
N ALA A 75 44.40 41.57 42.91
CA ALA A 75 44.96 42.86 43.32
C ALA A 75 46.21 42.72 44.19
N ASP A 76 46.61 41.51 44.58
CA ASP A 76 47.79 41.32 45.43
C ASP A 76 49.07 41.36 44.56
N ASN A 77 49.76 42.51 44.52
CA ASN A 77 50.98 42.72 43.75
C ASN A 77 52.21 41.97 44.27
N GLU A 78 52.15 41.35 45.47
CA GLU A 78 53.30 40.65 46.04
C GLU A 78 52.91 39.29 46.61
N GLY A 79 52.91 38.30 45.72
CA GLY A 79 53.32 36.93 46.10
C GLY A 79 52.30 36.02 46.74
N ALA A 80 51.08 36.41 47.10
CA ALA A 80 50.09 35.61 47.79
C ALA A 80 48.82 35.30 46.95
N SER A 81 48.94 35.19 45.66
CA SER A 81 47.82 34.88 44.78
C SER A 81 47.43 33.40 44.89
N GLY A 82 46.38 33.08 45.66
CA GLY A 82 45.77 31.75 45.65
C GLY A 82 45.08 31.48 44.33
N ARG A 83 45.15 30.21 43.88
CA ARG A 83 44.46 29.73 42.69
C ARG A 83 43.33 28.80 43.07
N LEU A 84 42.16 29.08 42.55
CA LEU A 84 41.00 28.22 42.64
C LEU A 84 40.95 27.36 41.38
N ALA A 85 40.91 26.04 41.53
CA ALA A 85 40.76 25.10 40.48
C ALA A 85 39.48 24.29 40.68
N ILE A 86 38.63 24.24 39.68
CA ILE A 86 37.39 23.46 39.66
C ILE A 86 37.56 22.38 38.62
N TYR A 87 37.25 21.13 38.96
CA TYR A 87 37.33 19.99 38.07
C TYR A 87 35.99 19.28 37.99
N PHE A 88 35.52 19.05 36.76
CA PHE A 88 34.31 18.27 36.47
C PHE A 88 34.71 16.93 35.92
N PRO A 89 34.60 15.80 36.68
CA PRO A 89 35.04 14.47 36.23
C PRO A 89 34.21 13.97 35.03
N ASN A 90 32.92 14.27 34.99
CA ASN A 90 31.99 13.75 34.00
C ASN A 90 31.53 14.76 32.94
N LYS A 91 32.40 15.71 32.56
CA LYS A 91 32.04 16.78 31.60
C LYS A 91 31.43 16.21 30.31
N ASN A 92 31.97 15.11 29.76
CA ASN A 92 31.46 14.51 28.53
C ASN A 92 30.08 13.89 28.70
N HIS A 93 29.77 13.33 29.88
CA HIS A 93 28.46 12.75 30.17
C HIS A 93 27.36 13.80 30.23
N ILE A 94 27.67 14.99 30.76
CA ILE A 94 26.71 16.10 30.83
C ILE A 94 26.39 16.65 29.44
N LEU A 95 27.41 16.82 28.60
CA LEU A 95 27.25 17.31 27.23
C LEU A 95 26.51 16.27 26.36
N MET A 96 26.82 14.98 26.54
CA MET A 96 26.17 13.93 25.76
C MET A 96 24.71 13.67 26.17
N GLY A 97 24.35 13.85 27.44
CA GLY A 97 22.98 13.61 27.91
C GLY A 97 21.95 14.51 27.20
N ASN A 98 22.23 15.77 27.04
CA ASN A 98 21.34 16.72 26.35
C ASN A 98 21.40 16.56 24.82
N MET A 99 22.54 16.13 24.27
CA MET A 99 22.69 15.91 22.83
C MET A 99 22.00 14.62 22.34
N THR A 100 21.89 13.58 23.16
CA THR A 100 21.25 12.31 22.76
C THR A 100 19.77 12.47 22.44
N VAL A 101 19.04 13.25 23.22
CA VAL A 101 17.61 13.55 22.95
C VAL A 101 17.45 14.32 21.65
N MET A 102 18.29 15.31 21.41
CA MET A 102 18.31 16.12 20.20
C MET A 102 18.65 15.27 18.95
N LEU A 103 19.65 14.40 19.06
CA LEU A 103 20.01 13.47 17.98
C LEU A 103 18.90 12.44 17.73
N ALA A 104 18.32 11.87 18.78
CA ALA A 104 17.23 10.90 18.63
C ALA A 104 16.00 11.52 17.97
N SER A 105 15.62 12.75 18.35
CA SER A 105 14.52 13.47 17.71
C SER A 105 14.81 13.82 16.24
N SER A 106 16.04 14.24 15.92
CA SER A 106 16.47 14.49 14.54
C SER A 106 16.40 13.24 13.67
N VAL A 107 16.91 12.11 14.18
CA VAL A 107 16.84 10.83 13.47
C VAL A 107 15.40 10.37 13.29
N GLY A 108 14.56 10.52 14.34
CA GLY A 108 13.12 10.22 14.24
C GLY A 108 12.43 11.05 13.17
N LEU A 109 12.68 12.37 13.13
CA LEU A 109 12.12 13.25 12.10
C LEU A 109 12.58 12.84 10.68
N LEU A 110 13.86 12.51 10.52
CA LEU A 110 14.42 12.07 9.24
C LEU A 110 13.75 10.78 8.75
N LEU A 111 13.53 9.80 9.64
CA LEU A 111 12.84 8.56 9.29
C LEU A 111 11.39 8.79 8.86
N VAL A 112 10.67 9.68 9.53
CA VAL A 112 9.31 10.09 9.14
C VAL A 112 9.33 10.71 7.75
N LEU A 113 10.27 11.60 7.48
CA LEU A 113 10.41 12.30 6.21
C LEU A 113 10.72 11.31 5.05
N ILE A 114 11.66 10.39 5.27
CA ILE A 114 11.98 9.32 4.31
C ILE A 114 10.74 8.43 4.05
N SER A 115 10.00 8.07 5.09
CA SER A 115 8.78 7.26 4.96
C SER A 115 7.70 7.98 4.14
N CYS A 116 7.49 9.29 4.38
CA CYS A 116 6.57 10.11 3.59
C CYS A 116 7.00 10.19 2.11
N PHE A 117 8.29 10.37 1.85
CA PHE A 117 8.81 10.39 0.47
C PHE A 117 8.61 9.04 -0.23
N ALA A 118 8.97 7.94 0.44
CA ALA A 118 8.79 6.60 -0.08
C ALA A 118 7.31 6.30 -0.39
N TYR A 119 6.40 6.67 0.52
CA TYR A 119 4.95 6.52 0.30
C TYR A 119 4.46 7.36 -0.88
N THR A 120 4.92 8.60 -1.00
CA THR A 120 4.54 9.51 -2.10
C THR A 120 5.00 8.95 -3.44
N ILE A 121 6.28 8.53 -3.54
CA ILE A 121 6.82 7.92 -4.77
C ILE A 121 6.04 6.66 -5.14
N PHE A 122 5.78 5.78 -4.17
CA PHE A 122 5.00 4.56 -4.40
C PHE A 122 3.59 4.88 -4.93
N THR A 123 2.93 5.90 -4.36
CA THR A 123 1.60 6.34 -4.78
C THR A 123 1.61 6.91 -6.19
N ILE A 124 2.60 7.76 -6.53
CA ILE A 124 2.75 8.34 -7.88
C ILE A 124 2.99 7.23 -8.92
N LEU A 125 3.89 6.29 -8.64
CA LEU A 125 4.17 5.18 -9.56
C LEU A 125 2.94 4.30 -9.76
N ARG A 126 2.16 4.05 -8.71
CA ARG A 126 0.89 3.33 -8.79
C ARG A 126 -0.14 4.08 -9.63
N GLN A 127 -0.30 5.39 -9.41
CA GLN A 127 -1.22 6.23 -10.20
C GLN A 127 -0.81 6.28 -11.67
N LYS A 128 0.48 6.44 -11.97
CA LYS A 128 1.00 6.42 -13.33
C LYS A 128 0.63 5.11 -14.04
N LYS A 129 0.86 3.96 -13.38
CA LYS A 129 0.52 2.64 -13.93
C LYS A 129 -0.98 2.48 -14.20
N ILE A 130 -1.84 2.96 -13.30
CA ILE A 130 -3.30 2.95 -13.51
C ILE A 130 -3.68 3.85 -14.70
N SER A 131 -3.06 5.03 -14.82
CA SER A 131 -3.31 5.96 -15.93
C SER A 131 -2.89 5.36 -17.28
N GLU A 132 -1.73 4.69 -17.35
CA GLU A 132 -1.26 3.97 -18.55
C GLU A 132 -2.25 2.87 -18.94
N MET A 133 -2.65 2.02 -18.00
CA MET A 133 -3.63 0.96 -18.24
C MET A 133 -4.99 1.53 -18.71
N LYS A 134 -5.43 2.67 -18.16
CA LYS A 134 -6.66 3.35 -18.59
C LYS A 134 -6.55 3.88 -20.02
N THR A 135 -5.40 4.42 -20.40
CA THR A 135 -5.12 4.88 -21.77
C THR A 135 -5.13 3.72 -22.75
N ASP A 136 -4.46 2.63 -22.41
CA ASP A 136 -4.44 1.40 -23.24
C ASP A 136 -5.84 0.81 -23.39
N PHE A 137 -6.64 0.85 -22.33
CA PHE A 137 -8.05 0.45 -22.38
C PHE A 137 -8.85 1.29 -23.37
N ILE A 138 -8.74 2.63 -23.29
CA ILE A 138 -9.45 3.55 -24.20
C ILE A 138 -9.02 3.29 -25.66
N ASN A 139 -7.74 3.12 -25.91
CA ASN A 139 -7.21 2.83 -27.24
C ASN A 139 -7.75 1.51 -27.78
N ASN A 140 -7.73 0.46 -26.96
CA ASN A 140 -8.26 -0.86 -27.33
C ASN A 140 -9.77 -0.82 -27.59
N MET A 141 -10.53 -0.09 -26.74
CA MET A 141 -11.97 0.13 -26.97
C MET A 141 -12.25 0.84 -28.28
N THR A 142 -11.51 1.91 -28.55
CA THR A 142 -11.64 2.66 -29.80
C THR A 142 -11.43 1.74 -30.99
N HIS A 143 -10.44 0.86 -30.91
CA HIS A 143 -10.15 -0.11 -31.98
C HIS A 143 -11.26 -1.17 -32.11
N GLU A 144 -11.74 -1.73 -30.97
CA GLU A 144 -12.82 -2.71 -30.93
C GLU A 144 -14.18 -2.15 -31.41
N PHE A 145 -14.44 -0.84 -31.28
CA PHE A 145 -15.61 -0.17 -31.85
C PHE A 145 -15.45 0.19 -33.32
N LYS A 146 -14.23 0.55 -33.75
CA LYS A 146 -13.98 0.97 -35.14
C LYS A 146 -14.23 -0.18 -36.11
N THR A 147 -13.89 -1.41 -35.76
CA THR A 147 -14.02 -2.59 -36.63
C THR A 147 -15.49 -2.89 -36.98
N PRO A 148 -16.43 -3.09 -36.03
CA PRO A 148 -17.84 -3.33 -36.35
C PRO A 148 -18.48 -2.14 -37.09
N VAL A 149 -18.15 -0.91 -36.71
CA VAL A 149 -18.66 0.29 -37.39
C VAL A 149 -18.21 0.33 -38.84
N ALA A 150 -16.94 0.02 -39.13
CA ALA A 150 -16.44 -0.04 -40.51
C ALA A 150 -17.12 -1.14 -41.31
N THR A 151 -17.34 -2.33 -40.72
CA THR A 151 -18.04 -3.45 -41.38
C THR A 151 -19.48 -3.08 -41.69
N ILE A 152 -20.22 -2.47 -40.75
CA ILE A 152 -21.59 -1.96 -40.95
C ILE A 152 -21.62 -0.94 -42.09
N MET A 153 -20.67 0.00 -42.10
CA MET A 153 -20.57 1.04 -43.11
C MET A 153 -20.38 0.46 -44.51
N ILE A 154 -19.42 -0.48 -44.67
CA ILE A 154 -19.15 -1.16 -45.95
C ILE A 154 -20.37 -1.97 -46.42
N ALA A 155 -20.99 -2.71 -45.52
CA ALA A 155 -22.17 -3.52 -45.87
C ALA A 155 -23.36 -2.64 -46.25
N SER A 156 -23.56 -1.49 -45.53
CA SER A 156 -24.60 -0.53 -45.85
C SER A 156 -24.34 0.20 -47.17
N GLU A 157 -23.07 0.54 -47.47
CA GLU A 157 -22.68 1.18 -48.72
C GLU A 157 -22.90 0.20 -49.90
N SER A 158 -22.55 -1.09 -49.74
CA SER A 158 -22.81 -2.10 -50.73
C SER A 158 -24.30 -2.28 -51.03
N LEU A 159 -25.19 -2.15 -50.03
CA LEU A 159 -26.65 -2.21 -50.23
C LEU A 159 -27.21 -1.02 -50.95
N ARG A 160 -26.48 0.08 -51.14
CA ARG A 160 -26.90 1.23 -51.98
C ARG A 160 -26.70 0.99 -53.44
N ASP A 161 -25.94 -0.02 -53.84
CA ASP A 161 -25.80 -0.45 -55.21
C ASP A 161 -27.11 -1.13 -55.68
N PRO A 162 -27.79 -0.62 -56.73
CA PRO A 162 -29.05 -1.17 -57.20
C PRO A 162 -28.94 -2.65 -57.63
N GLU A 163 -27.81 -3.06 -58.19
CA GLU A 163 -27.61 -4.44 -58.65
C GLU A 163 -27.51 -5.39 -57.45
N ILE A 164 -26.80 -4.97 -56.41
CA ILE A 164 -26.67 -5.74 -55.15
C ILE A 164 -27.99 -5.78 -54.37
N ALA A 165 -28.70 -4.62 -54.34
CA ALA A 165 -29.99 -4.50 -53.64
C ALA A 165 -31.07 -5.39 -54.31
N ALA A 166 -31.03 -5.57 -55.65
CA ALA A 166 -31.94 -6.40 -56.38
C ALA A 166 -31.66 -7.91 -56.19
N ASP A 167 -30.45 -8.29 -55.85
CA ASP A 167 -30.06 -9.67 -55.51
C ASP A 167 -30.48 -9.98 -54.08
N ARG A 168 -31.54 -10.79 -53.94
CA ARG A 168 -32.13 -11.16 -52.65
C ARG A 168 -31.15 -11.89 -51.71
N GLU A 169 -30.30 -12.76 -52.25
CA GLU A 169 -29.37 -13.52 -51.46
C GLU A 169 -28.25 -12.62 -50.91
N ARG A 170 -27.66 -11.79 -51.76
CA ARG A 170 -26.62 -10.83 -51.36
C ARG A 170 -27.15 -9.80 -50.42
N SER A 171 -28.33 -9.20 -50.66
CA SER A 171 -28.92 -8.19 -49.78
C SER A 171 -29.25 -8.76 -48.39
N THR A 172 -29.80 -9.99 -48.34
CA THR A 172 -30.06 -10.68 -47.07
C THR A 172 -28.76 -10.96 -46.28
N ARG A 173 -27.72 -11.40 -46.98
CA ARG A 173 -26.40 -11.64 -46.35
C ARG A 173 -25.81 -10.33 -45.78
N LEU A 174 -25.86 -9.23 -46.49
CA LEU A 174 -25.37 -7.94 -46.01
C LEU A 174 -26.22 -7.40 -44.85
N ALA A 175 -27.54 -7.56 -44.89
CA ALA A 175 -28.43 -7.22 -43.80
C ALA A 175 -28.11 -8.01 -42.51
N ASN A 176 -27.84 -9.31 -42.66
CA ASN A 176 -27.42 -10.14 -41.51
C ASN A 176 -26.07 -9.70 -40.94
N ILE A 177 -25.09 -9.34 -41.79
CA ILE A 177 -23.81 -8.79 -41.32
C ILE A 177 -24.02 -7.51 -40.51
N ILE A 178 -24.88 -6.60 -41.01
CA ILE A 178 -25.21 -5.34 -40.29
C ILE A 178 -25.87 -5.65 -38.94
N TYR A 179 -26.82 -6.58 -38.93
CA TYR A 179 -27.53 -6.98 -37.71
C TYR A 179 -26.56 -7.59 -36.68
N ASP A 180 -25.73 -8.54 -37.07
CA ASP A 180 -24.79 -9.21 -36.19
C ASP A 180 -23.76 -8.25 -35.59
N GLU A 181 -23.21 -7.33 -36.40
CA GLU A 181 -22.28 -6.32 -35.91
C GLU A 181 -22.93 -5.27 -35.01
N ASN A 182 -24.23 -4.92 -35.25
CA ASN A 182 -24.99 -4.05 -34.35
C ASN A 182 -25.23 -4.72 -32.98
N VAL A 183 -25.63 -5.99 -32.96
CA VAL A 183 -25.78 -6.76 -31.71
C VAL A 183 -24.47 -6.83 -30.96
N ARG A 184 -23.38 -7.07 -31.68
CA ARG A 184 -22.04 -7.10 -31.11
C ARG A 184 -21.63 -5.75 -30.50
N LEU A 185 -21.90 -4.65 -31.20
CA LEU A 185 -21.63 -3.30 -30.73
C LEU A 185 -22.46 -2.98 -29.48
N GLY A 186 -23.74 -3.34 -29.46
CA GLY A 186 -24.61 -3.22 -28.29
C GLY A 186 -24.04 -3.90 -27.05
N ASN A 187 -23.60 -5.15 -27.20
CA ASN A 187 -22.96 -5.91 -26.13
C ASN A 187 -21.66 -5.26 -25.63
N HIS A 188 -20.86 -4.66 -26.53
CA HIS A 188 -19.66 -3.94 -26.13
C HIS A 188 -20.00 -2.66 -25.33
N ILE A 189 -21.03 -1.91 -25.76
CA ILE A 189 -21.51 -0.70 -25.07
C ILE A 189 -22.03 -1.06 -23.68
N GLU A 190 -22.84 -2.11 -23.55
CA GLU A 190 -23.35 -2.55 -22.25
C GLU A 190 -22.23 -2.93 -21.28
N ARG A 191 -21.21 -3.65 -21.75
CA ARG A 191 -20.04 -3.98 -20.94
C ARG A 191 -19.35 -2.74 -20.40
N VAL A 192 -19.19 -1.69 -21.24
CA VAL A 192 -18.61 -0.39 -20.83
C VAL A 192 -19.48 0.33 -19.81
N LEU A 193 -20.78 0.35 -20.04
CA LEU A 193 -21.73 1.02 -19.13
C LEU A 193 -21.78 0.33 -17.76
N ASN A 194 -21.74 -0.99 -17.74
CA ASN A 194 -21.70 -1.76 -16.49
C ASN A 194 -20.46 -1.43 -15.68
N ILE A 195 -19.31 -1.19 -16.34
CA ILE A 195 -18.07 -0.77 -15.69
C ILE A 195 -18.16 0.65 -15.14
N ALA A 196 -18.66 1.58 -15.94
CA ALA A 196 -18.85 2.97 -15.51
C ALA A 196 -19.84 3.08 -14.33
N ARG A 197 -20.81 2.16 -14.25
CA ARG A 197 -21.71 2.05 -13.10
C ARG A 197 -21.00 1.54 -11.84
N LEU A 198 -20.03 0.64 -11.98
CA LEU A 198 -19.22 0.12 -10.85
C LEU A 198 -18.29 1.17 -10.24
N GLU A 199 -17.73 2.08 -11.07
CA GLU A 199 -16.91 3.19 -10.57
C GLU A 199 -17.72 4.18 -9.71
N LYS A 200 -19.05 4.24 -9.88
CA LYS A 200 -19.90 5.00 -8.97
C LYS A 200 -20.01 4.27 -7.63
N ILE A 201 -19.49 4.91 -6.59
CA ILE A 201 -19.44 4.47 -5.18
C ILE A 201 -20.81 3.97 -4.64
N ASN A 202 -21.91 4.21 -5.34
CA ASN A 202 -23.30 3.96 -4.93
C ASN A 202 -24.05 2.92 -5.78
N LEU A 203 -23.37 1.87 -6.28
CA LEU A 203 -24.12 0.75 -6.85
C LEU A 203 -24.97 0.12 -5.72
N LYS A 204 -26.26 0.38 -5.73
CA LYS A 204 -27.20 -0.32 -4.85
C LYS A 204 -27.47 -1.69 -5.48
N LEU A 205 -26.94 -2.74 -4.85
CA LEU A 205 -27.32 -4.11 -5.19
C LEU A 205 -28.73 -4.37 -4.66
N GLU A 206 -29.56 -5.00 -5.46
CA GLU A 206 -30.83 -5.53 -5.01
C GLU A 206 -30.56 -6.80 -4.19
N HIS A 207 -30.88 -6.77 -2.91
CA HIS A 207 -30.70 -7.92 -2.02
C HIS A 207 -31.93 -8.81 -2.09
N GLN A 208 -31.86 -9.86 -2.91
CA GLN A 208 -32.89 -10.89 -3.02
C GLN A 208 -32.30 -12.27 -2.76
N ASP A 209 -33.19 -13.23 -2.51
CA ASP A 209 -32.80 -14.62 -2.37
C ASP A 209 -32.52 -15.21 -3.74
N VAL A 210 -31.30 -15.70 -3.93
CA VAL A 210 -30.85 -16.28 -5.20
C VAL A 210 -30.39 -17.72 -4.93
N ASP A 211 -31.02 -18.68 -5.62
CA ASP A 211 -30.51 -20.05 -5.65
C ASP A 211 -29.38 -20.16 -6.67
N MET A 212 -28.18 -20.46 -6.18
CA MET A 212 -26.97 -20.50 -7.01
C MET A 212 -26.96 -21.71 -7.96
N ASN A 213 -27.66 -22.79 -7.66
CA ASN A 213 -27.76 -23.93 -8.57
C ASN A 213 -28.64 -23.58 -9.77
N ASP A 214 -29.80 -22.97 -9.53
CA ASP A 214 -30.71 -22.51 -10.58
C ASP A 214 -30.04 -21.43 -11.45
N LEU A 215 -29.32 -20.49 -10.81
CA LEU A 215 -28.60 -19.45 -11.51
C LEU A 215 -27.49 -20.03 -12.41
N VAL A 216 -26.74 -21.03 -11.95
CA VAL A 216 -25.70 -21.69 -12.76
C VAL A 216 -26.34 -22.34 -13.98
N GLN A 217 -27.44 -23.07 -13.80
CA GLN A 217 -28.17 -23.71 -14.88
C GLN A 217 -28.63 -22.68 -15.92
N ALA A 218 -29.31 -21.62 -15.45
CA ALA A 218 -29.85 -20.57 -16.34
C ALA A 218 -28.76 -19.85 -17.16
N VAL A 219 -27.62 -19.57 -16.54
CA VAL A 219 -26.50 -18.92 -17.26
C VAL A 219 -25.88 -19.84 -18.27
N VAL A 220 -25.65 -21.12 -17.96
CA VAL A 220 -25.09 -22.10 -18.91
C VAL A 220 -26.05 -22.30 -20.10
N ASP A 221 -27.36 -22.43 -19.84
CA ASP A 221 -28.39 -22.53 -20.89
C ASP A 221 -28.40 -21.26 -21.77
N SER A 222 -28.27 -20.09 -21.22
CA SER A 222 -28.20 -18.83 -21.98
C SER A 222 -26.96 -18.73 -22.87
N MET A 223 -25.90 -19.47 -22.55
CA MET A 223 -24.65 -19.53 -23.32
C MET A 223 -24.58 -20.68 -24.33
N GLU A 224 -25.63 -21.48 -24.48
CA GLU A 224 -25.65 -22.69 -25.31
C GLU A 224 -25.11 -22.44 -26.74
N LEU A 225 -25.59 -21.41 -27.42
CA LEU A 225 -25.13 -21.06 -28.77
C LEU A 225 -23.65 -20.70 -28.81
N GLN A 226 -23.14 -20.03 -27.79
CA GLN A 226 -21.71 -19.65 -27.68
C GLN A 226 -20.86 -20.91 -27.41
N LEU A 227 -21.33 -21.81 -26.55
CA LEU A 227 -20.68 -23.07 -26.22
C LEU A 227 -20.61 -23.96 -27.43
N LEU A 228 -21.72 -24.14 -28.18
CA LEU A 228 -21.77 -24.90 -29.41
C LEU A 228 -20.83 -24.34 -30.49
N LYS A 229 -20.82 -23.02 -30.68
CA LYS A 229 -19.95 -22.35 -31.66
C LYS A 229 -18.46 -22.60 -31.40
N ASN A 230 -18.06 -22.75 -30.15
CA ASN A 230 -16.68 -22.99 -29.73
C ASN A 230 -16.39 -24.47 -29.47
N GLU A 231 -17.32 -25.38 -29.78
CA GLU A 231 -17.23 -26.82 -29.48
C GLU A 231 -16.90 -27.11 -28.01
N ALA A 232 -17.35 -26.23 -27.10
CA ALA A 232 -17.05 -26.32 -25.69
C ALA A 232 -17.86 -27.43 -24.99
N GLN A 233 -17.20 -28.17 -24.11
CA GLN A 233 -17.84 -29.14 -23.23
C GLN A 233 -17.99 -28.57 -21.82
N VAL A 234 -19.20 -28.60 -21.27
CA VAL A 234 -19.49 -28.12 -19.91
C VAL A 234 -19.99 -29.27 -19.06
N HIS A 235 -19.29 -29.49 -17.95
CA HIS A 235 -19.64 -30.51 -16.95
C HIS A 235 -20.13 -29.82 -15.69
N MET A 236 -21.39 -29.95 -15.34
CA MET A 236 -21.99 -29.38 -14.15
C MET A 236 -22.14 -30.41 -13.04
N HIS A 237 -21.69 -30.06 -11.83
CA HIS A 237 -21.87 -30.84 -10.59
C HIS A 237 -22.44 -29.87 -9.50
N LEU A 238 -23.77 -29.81 -9.42
CA LEU A 238 -24.49 -28.89 -8.58
C LEU A 238 -24.86 -29.56 -7.26
N ASP A 239 -23.85 -29.88 -6.44
CA ASP A 239 -23.99 -30.71 -5.22
C ASP A 239 -24.28 -29.90 -3.96
N ALA A 240 -24.51 -28.59 -4.05
CA ALA A 240 -24.87 -27.78 -2.88
C ALA A 240 -26.31 -28.06 -2.44
N GLY A 241 -26.48 -28.73 -1.30
CA GLY A 241 -27.81 -29.02 -0.74
C GLY A 241 -28.54 -27.78 -0.16
N ASN A 242 -27.81 -26.71 0.15
CA ASN A 242 -28.34 -25.37 0.41
C ASN A 242 -27.59 -24.40 -0.50
N ALA A 243 -28.27 -23.87 -1.51
CA ALA A 243 -27.66 -23.03 -2.52
C ALA A 243 -28.13 -21.56 -2.45
N VAL A 244 -28.97 -21.20 -1.45
CA VAL A 244 -29.56 -19.85 -1.36
C VAL A 244 -28.60 -18.87 -0.71
N VAL A 245 -28.31 -17.81 -1.45
CA VAL A 245 -27.54 -16.65 -0.99
C VAL A 245 -28.37 -15.38 -1.05
N VAL A 246 -27.93 -14.32 -0.36
CA VAL A 246 -28.54 -12.99 -0.48
C VAL A 246 -27.68 -12.16 -1.42
N GLY A 247 -28.24 -11.76 -2.56
CA GLY A 247 -27.51 -11.00 -3.56
C GLY A 247 -28.40 -10.48 -4.68
N ASP A 248 -27.77 -9.89 -5.68
CA ASP A 248 -28.42 -9.39 -6.89
C ASP A 248 -28.26 -10.43 -8.01
N GLU A 249 -29.37 -11.00 -8.45
CA GLU A 249 -29.39 -12.10 -9.44
C GLU A 249 -28.73 -11.69 -10.76
N LEU A 250 -29.00 -10.47 -11.24
CA LEU A 250 -28.40 -9.96 -12.48
C LEU A 250 -26.89 -9.86 -12.37
N HIS A 251 -26.41 -9.33 -11.25
CA HIS A 251 -24.99 -9.16 -11.02
C HIS A 251 -24.27 -10.50 -10.78
N LEU A 252 -24.89 -11.44 -10.07
CA LEU A 252 -24.36 -12.79 -9.87
C LEU A 252 -24.36 -13.61 -11.18
N SER A 253 -25.38 -13.47 -12.01
CA SER A 253 -25.40 -14.06 -13.36
C SER A 253 -24.26 -13.52 -14.23
N ASN A 254 -24.02 -12.20 -14.20
CA ASN A 254 -22.89 -11.59 -14.90
C ASN A 254 -21.53 -12.05 -14.37
N VAL A 255 -21.40 -12.31 -13.07
CA VAL A 255 -20.19 -12.91 -12.48
C VAL A 255 -19.92 -14.28 -13.10
N LEU A 256 -20.91 -15.17 -13.12
CA LEU A 256 -20.74 -16.50 -13.68
C LEU A 256 -20.47 -16.43 -15.19
N PHE A 257 -21.23 -15.59 -15.93
CA PHE A 257 -21.00 -15.36 -17.35
C PHE A 257 -19.54 -14.97 -17.64
N ASN A 258 -18.98 -14.03 -16.85
CA ASN A 258 -17.59 -13.61 -17.03
C ASN A 258 -16.59 -14.75 -16.76
N LEU A 259 -16.85 -15.61 -15.79
CA LEU A 259 -15.97 -16.76 -15.49
C LEU A 259 -16.02 -17.80 -16.61
N VAL A 260 -17.21 -18.13 -17.11
CA VAL A 260 -17.40 -19.10 -18.20
C VAL A 260 -16.87 -18.54 -19.54
N ASP A 261 -17.13 -17.26 -19.85
CA ASP A 261 -16.61 -16.60 -21.05
C ASP A 261 -15.07 -16.56 -21.05
N ASN A 262 -14.46 -16.34 -19.89
CA ASN A 262 -13.00 -16.43 -19.76
C ASN A 262 -12.51 -17.87 -19.98
N ALA A 263 -13.19 -18.88 -19.42
CA ALA A 263 -12.84 -20.29 -19.63
C ALA A 263 -12.88 -20.68 -21.13
N ILE A 264 -13.88 -20.16 -21.87
CA ILE A 264 -13.96 -20.37 -23.32
C ILE A 264 -12.81 -19.67 -24.05
N LYS A 265 -12.55 -18.40 -23.73
CA LYS A 265 -11.58 -17.54 -24.43
C LYS A 265 -10.13 -17.96 -24.24
N TYR A 266 -9.80 -18.49 -23.08
CA TYR A 266 -8.42 -18.84 -22.72
C TYR A 266 -8.15 -20.35 -22.81
N SER A 267 -9.12 -21.14 -23.29
CA SER A 267 -8.88 -22.50 -23.73
C SER A 267 -8.37 -22.49 -25.18
N GLU A 268 -7.56 -23.47 -25.53
CA GLU A 268 -7.10 -23.67 -26.92
C GLU A 268 -8.21 -24.33 -27.74
N ASP A 269 -8.03 -25.54 -28.19
CA ASP A 269 -9.05 -26.25 -28.93
C ASP A 269 -10.04 -26.94 -27.99
N ARG A 270 -11.35 -26.84 -28.27
CA ARG A 270 -12.45 -27.49 -27.52
C ARG A 270 -12.39 -27.24 -26.02
N PRO A 271 -12.87 -26.09 -25.55
CA PRO A 271 -12.90 -25.75 -24.12
C PRO A 271 -13.57 -26.84 -23.28
N ASP A 272 -12.88 -27.36 -22.27
CA ASP A 272 -13.41 -28.32 -21.28
C ASP A 272 -13.57 -27.60 -19.95
N ILE A 273 -14.82 -27.32 -19.59
CA ILE A 273 -15.17 -26.45 -18.46
C ILE A 273 -15.94 -27.30 -17.45
N THR A 274 -15.49 -27.28 -16.20
CA THR A 274 -16.20 -27.93 -15.10
C THR A 274 -16.71 -26.86 -14.10
N ILE A 275 -18.01 -26.89 -13.87
CA ILE A 275 -18.67 -25.99 -12.89
C ILE A 275 -19.16 -26.85 -11.74
N ARG A 276 -18.80 -26.47 -10.49
CA ARG A 276 -19.23 -27.19 -9.30
C ARG A 276 -19.77 -26.24 -8.24
N THR A 277 -20.85 -26.67 -7.58
CA THR A 277 -21.34 -26.04 -6.35
C THR A 277 -21.26 -27.02 -5.21
N ARG A 278 -20.84 -26.56 -4.05
CA ARG A 278 -20.87 -27.36 -2.81
C ARG A 278 -20.99 -26.46 -1.58
N ASN A 279 -21.48 -27.01 -0.49
CA ASN A 279 -21.47 -26.30 0.78
C ASN A 279 -20.14 -26.47 1.51
N VAL A 280 -19.58 -25.35 2.00
CA VAL A 280 -18.35 -25.31 2.81
C VAL A 280 -18.63 -24.48 4.05
N HIS A 281 -18.82 -25.11 5.18
CA HIS A 281 -19.27 -24.48 6.42
C HIS A 281 -20.55 -23.66 6.20
N ASN A 282 -20.56 -22.37 6.48
CA ASN A 282 -21.70 -21.48 6.28
C ASN A 282 -21.64 -20.72 4.94
N HIS A 283 -20.98 -21.28 3.93
CA HIS A 283 -20.85 -20.69 2.60
C HIS A 283 -21.21 -21.70 1.53
N ILE A 284 -21.67 -21.18 0.39
CA ILE A 284 -21.63 -21.93 -0.86
C ILE A 284 -20.33 -21.63 -1.58
N GLN A 285 -19.67 -22.65 -2.06
CA GLN A 285 -18.52 -22.57 -2.94
C GLN A 285 -18.97 -22.90 -4.36
N LEU A 286 -18.86 -21.93 -5.26
CA LEU A 286 -18.94 -22.10 -6.70
C LEU A 286 -17.54 -22.19 -7.26
N THR A 287 -17.26 -23.22 -8.05
CA THR A 287 -15.95 -23.45 -8.70
C THR A 287 -16.13 -23.53 -10.19
N VAL A 288 -15.38 -22.76 -10.95
CA VAL A 288 -15.29 -22.84 -12.42
C VAL A 288 -13.86 -23.21 -12.77
N THR A 289 -13.69 -24.37 -13.41
CA THR A 289 -12.38 -24.91 -13.79
C THR A 289 -12.31 -25.07 -15.30
N ASP A 290 -11.24 -24.59 -15.91
CA ASP A 290 -10.90 -24.77 -17.31
C ASP A 290 -9.58 -25.52 -17.48
N LYS A 291 -9.37 -26.11 -18.65
CA LYS A 291 -8.10 -26.73 -19.10
C LYS A 291 -7.37 -25.84 -20.11
N GLY A 292 -7.44 -24.52 -19.90
CA GLY A 292 -6.82 -23.54 -20.79
C GLY A 292 -5.32 -23.35 -20.59
N ILE A 293 -4.81 -22.26 -21.14
CA ILE A 293 -3.37 -21.89 -21.11
C ILE A 293 -2.81 -21.63 -19.71
N GLY A 294 -3.67 -21.46 -18.71
CA GLY A 294 -3.26 -21.14 -17.35
C GLY A 294 -2.47 -19.86 -17.22
N MET A 295 -1.93 -19.62 -16.01
CA MET A 295 -1.28 -18.37 -15.65
C MET A 295 -0.03 -18.60 -14.80
N SER A 296 0.96 -17.70 -14.93
CA SER A 296 2.14 -17.64 -14.04
C SER A 296 1.79 -17.01 -12.69
N ARG A 297 2.64 -17.22 -11.67
CA ARG A 297 2.44 -16.63 -10.32
C ARG A 297 2.38 -15.09 -10.34
N ASP A 298 3.17 -14.45 -11.18
CA ASP A 298 3.19 -12.98 -11.28
C ASP A 298 1.89 -12.46 -11.88
N GLN A 299 1.32 -13.17 -12.84
CA GLN A 299 0.05 -12.84 -13.46
C GLN A 299 -1.10 -13.01 -12.46
N LEU A 300 -1.12 -14.10 -11.68
CA LEU A 300 -2.16 -14.40 -10.68
C LEU A 300 -2.36 -13.27 -9.66
N SER A 301 -1.28 -12.58 -9.28
CA SER A 301 -1.36 -11.48 -8.32
C SER A 301 -2.11 -10.25 -8.86
N ARG A 302 -2.31 -10.15 -10.18
CA ARG A 302 -2.78 -8.95 -10.86
C ARG A 302 -4.06 -9.13 -11.66
N ILE A 303 -4.56 -10.35 -11.84
CA ILE A 303 -5.71 -10.63 -12.71
C ILE A 303 -7.02 -9.94 -12.25
N PHE A 304 -7.10 -9.55 -10.99
CA PHE A 304 -8.23 -8.79 -10.45
C PHE A 304 -8.02 -7.26 -10.51
N ASP A 305 -6.85 -6.80 -10.97
CA ASP A 305 -6.62 -5.37 -11.19
C ASP A 305 -7.46 -4.90 -12.39
N GLN A 306 -8.07 -3.72 -12.26
CA GLN A 306 -8.81 -3.11 -13.36
C GLN A 306 -7.88 -2.87 -14.55
N PHE A 307 -8.39 -3.11 -15.77
CA PHE A 307 -7.68 -2.95 -17.04
C PHE A 307 -6.49 -3.90 -17.25
N TYR A 308 -6.19 -4.76 -16.28
CA TYR A 308 -5.09 -5.70 -16.44
C TYR A 308 -5.42 -6.81 -17.45
N ARG A 309 -4.50 -7.03 -18.38
CA ARG A 309 -4.53 -8.11 -19.35
C ARG A 309 -3.19 -8.83 -19.35
N ILE A 310 -3.23 -10.13 -19.54
CA ILE A 310 -2.02 -10.93 -19.72
C ILE A 310 -1.51 -10.65 -21.13
N PRO A 311 -0.24 -10.18 -21.29
CA PRO A 311 0.36 -10.02 -22.62
C PRO A 311 0.51 -11.40 -23.27
N THR A 312 -0.25 -11.65 -24.31
CA THR A 312 -0.25 -12.93 -25.05
C THR A 312 0.69 -12.92 -26.26
N GLY A 313 1.67 -12.00 -26.31
CA GLY A 313 2.59 -11.84 -27.42
C GLY A 313 1.86 -11.48 -28.72
N ASN A 314 2.11 -12.22 -29.79
CA ASN A 314 1.50 -11.98 -31.11
C ASN A 314 0.04 -12.50 -31.26
N ARG A 315 -0.56 -13.08 -30.22
CA ARG A 315 -1.98 -13.47 -30.25
C ARG A 315 -2.85 -12.25 -29.95
N HIS A 316 -3.06 -11.40 -30.95
CA HIS A 316 -4.02 -10.28 -30.92
C HIS A 316 -5.49 -10.73 -30.85
N ASP A 317 -5.78 -12.05 -30.90
CA ASP A 317 -7.12 -12.58 -31.10
C ASP A 317 -7.97 -12.74 -29.84
N VAL A 318 -7.40 -12.63 -28.64
CA VAL A 318 -8.21 -12.71 -27.42
C VAL A 318 -8.86 -11.36 -27.13
N LYS A 319 -10.09 -11.19 -27.61
CA LYS A 319 -10.88 -9.96 -27.44
C LYS A 319 -11.33 -9.79 -25.98
N GLY A 320 -11.07 -8.63 -25.41
CA GLY A 320 -11.53 -8.32 -24.05
C GLY A 320 -10.94 -7.04 -23.48
N PHE A 321 -11.63 -6.46 -22.51
CA PHE A 321 -11.29 -5.13 -21.97
C PHE A 321 -10.47 -5.16 -20.67
N GLY A 322 -10.17 -6.35 -20.12
CA GLY A 322 -9.44 -6.49 -18.84
C GLY A 322 -10.25 -6.08 -17.61
N LEU A 323 -11.58 -6.18 -17.69
CA LEU A 323 -12.48 -5.67 -16.66
C LEU A 323 -13.39 -6.75 -16.06
N GLY A 324 -13.51 -7.90 -16.72
CA GLY A 324 -14.42 -8.96 -16.26
C GLY A 324 -14.06 -9.49 -14.88
N LEU A 325 -12.77 -9.76 -14.61
CA LEU A 325 -12.33 -10.33 -13.33
C LEU A 325 -12.33 -9.30 -12.19
N SER A 326 -12.04 -8.03 -12.48
CA SER A 326 -12.19 -6.96 -11.48
C SER A 326 -13.65 -6.77 -11.08
N TYR A 327 -14.59 -6.85 -12.04
CA TYR A 327 -16.01 -6.89 -11.78
C TYR A 327 -16.40 -8.06 -10.89
N VAL A 328 -15.96 -9.27 -11.22
CA VAL A 328 -16.19 -10.47 -10.40
C VAL A 328 -15.74 -10.25 -8.96
N SER A 329 -14.53 -9.74 -8.77
CA SER A 329 -13.99 -9.46 -7.42
C SER A 329 -14.81 -8.43 -6.65
N ASP A 330 -15.27 -7.36 -7.31
CA ASP A 330 -16.03 -6.29 -6.65
C ASP A 330 -17.44 -6.76 -6.25
N ILE A 331 -18.18 -7.41 -7.15
CA ILE A 331 -19.53 -7.94 -6.85
C ILE A 331 -19.48 -8.97 -5.73
N ILE A 332 -18.56 -9.93 -5.82
CA ILE A 332 -18.45 -10.97 -4.79
C ILE A 332 -18.13 -10.37 -3.41
N LYS A 333 -17.24 -9.39 -3.34
CA LYS A 333 -16.94 -8.66 -2.09
C LYS A 333 -18.15 -7.91 -1.55
N ARG A 334 -18.95 -7.29 -2.40
CA ARG A 334 -20.18 -6.57 -2.01
C ARG A 334 -21.28 -7.53 -1.49
N CYS A 335 -21.30 -8.75 -1.99
CA CYS A 335 -22.15 -9.84 -1.46
C CYS A 335 -21.57 -10.47 -0.18
N GLY A 336 -20.52 -9.91 0.43
CA GLY A 336 -19.87 -10.46 1.63
C GLY A 336 -19.05 -11.73 1.37
N GLY A 337 -18.78 -12.06 0.11
CA GLY A 337 -18.08 -13.24 -0.32
C GLY A 337 -16.59 -13.01 -0.60
N LYS A 338 -15.93 -14.04 -1.12
CA LYS A 338 -14.52 -14.04 -1.50
C LYS A 338 -14.32 -14.80 -2.81
N VAL A 339 -13.47 -14.28 -3.68
CA VAL A 339 -13.01 -14.98 -4.88
C VAL A 339 -11.53 -15.33 -4.72
N GLN A 340 -11.18 -16.54 -5.15
CA GLN A 340 -9.82 -17.06 -5.19
C GLN A 340 -9.56 -17.69 -6.57
N VAL A 341 -8.28 -17.80 -6.94
CA VAL A 341 -7.86 -18.40 -8.19
C VAL A 341 -6.68 -19.31 -7.95
N LYS A 342 -6.69 -20.45 -8.61
CA LYS A 342 -5.58 -21.39 -8.71
C LYS A 342 -5.32 -21.63 -10.18
N SER A 343 -4.10 -21.44 -10.62
CA SER A 343 -3.74 -21.68 -12.02
C SER A 343 -2.28 -22.07 -12.11
N GLU A 344 -1.99 -22.89 -13.09
CA GLU A 344 -0.65 -23.28 -13.48
C GLU A 344 -0.56 -23.20 -15.00
N LYS A 345 0.53 -22.62 -15.48
CA LYS A 345 0.75 -22.43 -16.91
C LYS A 345 0.62 -23.77 -17.65
N ASP A 346 -0.11 -23.77 -18.76
CA ASP A 346 -0.41 -24.91 -19.65
C ASP A 346 -1.20 -26.05 -18.96
N LYS A 347 -1.80 -25.80 -17.78
CA LYS A 347 -2.67 -26.80 -17.10
C LYS A 347 -4.10 -26.32 -16.87
N GLY A 348 -4.34 -25.00 -17.06
CA GLY A 348 -5.66 -24.40 -16.89
C GLY A 348 -5.80 -23.57 -15.63
N THR A 349 -7.03 -23.15 -15.36
CA THR A 349 -7.39 -22.25 -14.27
C THR A 349 -8.59 -22.73 -13.50
N THR A 350 -8.60 -22.52 -12.20
CA THR A 350 -9.73 -22.77 -11.32
C THR A 350 -10.05 -21.49 -10.55
N PHE A 351 -11.24 -20.95 -10.78
CA PHE A 351 -11.81 -19.87 -9.98
C PHE A 351 -12.70 -20.45 -8.90
N GLU A 352 -12.50 -20.03 -7.66
CA GLU A 352 -13.29 -20.43 -6.50
C GLU A 352 -13.99 -19.19 -5.94
N VAL A 353 -15.31 -19.18 -5.95
CA VAL A 353 -16.16 -18.12 -5.38
C VAL A 353 -16.82 -18.66 -4.13
N LEU A 354 -16.65 -17.99 -3.02
CA LEU A 354 -17.30 -18.29 -1.73
C LEU A 354 -18.31 -17.20 -1.42
N LEU A 355 -19.57 -17.55 -1.24
CA LEU A 355 -20.64 -16.64 -0.84
C LEU A 355 -21.28 -17.12 0.47
N PRO A 356 -21.62 -16.22 1.41
CA PRO A 356 -22.30 -16.60 2.62
C PRO A 356 -23.70 -17.11 2.29
N LEU A 357 -24.08 -18.23 2.89
CA LEU A 357 -25.43 -18.77 2.78
C LEU A 357 -26.40 -17.86 3.53
N LYS A 358 -27.64 -17.80 3.03
CA LYS A 358 -28.72 -17.17 3.80
C LYS A 358 -28.90 -17.93 5.10
N VAL A 359 -28.76 -17.21 6.21
CA VAL A 359 -29.07 -17.78 7.52
C VAL A 359 -30.58 -18.04 7.57
N LYS A 360 -30.96 -19.30 7.77
CA LYS A 360 -32.37 -19.62 8.06
C LYS A 360 -32.75 -18.97 9.39
N ALA A 361 -33.67 -18.00 9.33
CA ALA A 361 -34.24 -17.36 10.51
C ALA A 361 -35.05 -18.37 11.31
#